data_d72f48f53f4bde16dae0c61a9fd68fe4
#
_entry.id   d72f48f53f4bde16dae0c61a9fd68fe4
#
_cell.length_a   1.000
_cell.length_b   1.000
_cell.length_c   1.000
_cell.angle_alpha   90.00
_cell.angle_beta   90.00
_cell.angle_gamma   90.00
#
_symmetry.space_group_name_H-M   'P 1'
#
loop_
_entity.id
_entity.type
_entity.pdbx_description
1 polymer ?
#
loop_
_entity_poly.entity_id
_entity_poly.type
_entity_poly.pdbx_seq_one_letter_code
_entity_poly.pdbx_strand_id
1 'polypeptide(L)'
;MNTENNIKLWSSLGMRATFGLIAIELAKKYPELMITTSDVSTSAGLDRYKKKYPDKIIDVGIAEQNLIGVSAGLSSEGFKVISTTFAPFQTLRCCEQIKVNLGYMNEKVVLVGLASGLVLGSLGYTHCSIEDVGALRSIPNITIISPADSLETAKAIFESINSKNSVYIRLTGGSPNPIVYDEDYQFEIGKAITIKKGERIAIVATGASVSESLNARKILEQEKIFPEIINMHTIKPVDKEMIKNLSKKFENIVSVEEHNIIGG
;
A
#
# COMPACT_ATOMS: atom_id res chain seq x y z
N MET A 1 -7.02 -6.26 17.78
CA MET A 1 -7.52 -7.23 16.76
C MET A 1 -6.95 -8.59 17.08
N ASN A 2 -7.75 -9.65 16.98
CA ASN A 2 -7.18 -11.01 17.08
C ASN A 2 -6.61 -11.37 15.69
N THR A 3 -5.35 -11.02 15.48
CA THR A 3 -4.69 -11.01 14.17
C THR A 3 -4.53 -12.43 13.62
N GLU A 4 -4.15 -13.41 14.47
CA GLU A 4 -3.90 -14.79 14.06
C GLU A 4 -5.12 -15.47 13.42
N ASN A 5 -6.32 -15.26 13.97
CA ASN A 5 -7.55 -15.83 13.43
C ASN A 5 -8.00 -15.17 12.12
N ASN A 6 -7.48 -13.99 11.80
CA ASN A 6 -7.91 -13.20 10.64
C ASN A 6 -6.99 -13.33 9.43
N ILE A 7 -5.76 -13.81 9.57
CA ILE A 7 -4.79 -13.88 8.46
C ILE A 7 -5.34 -14.66 7.27
N LYS A 8 -5.84 -15.88 7.52
CA LYS A 8 -6.41 -16.73 6.46
C LYS A 8 -7.65 -16.11 5.82
N LEU A 9 -8.52 -15.50 6.64
CA LEU A 9 -9.70 -14.80 6.14
C LEU A 9 -9.31 -13.62 5.25
N TRP A 10 -8.41 -12.76 5.71
CA TRP A 10 -7.95 -11.61 4.94
C TRP A 10 -7.25 -12.01 3.65
N SER A 11 -6.41 -13.05 3.69
CA SER A 11 -5.79 -13.62 2.49
C SER A 11 -6.83 -14.10 1.48
N SER A 12 -7.86 -14.84 1.91
CA SER A 12 -8.91 -15.33 1.02
C SER A 12 -9.76 -14.21 0.40
N LEU A 13 -9.97 -13.12 1.12
CA LEU A 13 -10.73 -11.96 0.68
C LEU A 13 -9.89 -11.00 -0.19
N GLY A 14 -8.57 -11.00 0.00
CA GLY A 14 -7.64 -10.09 -0.67
C GLY A 14 -7.55 -8.70 -0.04
N MET A 15 -6.57 -7.92 -0.49
CA MET A 15 -6.22 -6.62 0.12
C MET A 15 -7.38 -5.61 0.11
N ARG A 16 -8.18 -5.54 -0.96
CA ARG A 16 -9.29 -4.57 -1.09
C ARG A 16 -10.39 -4.83 -0.07
N ALA A 17 -10.81 -6.08 0.09
CA ALA A 17 -11.82 -6.43 1.07
C ALA A 17 -11.28 -6.31 2.51
N THR A 18 -9.98 -6.61 2.71
CA THR A 18 -9.29 -6.34 3.99
C THR A 18 -9.33 -4.86 4.32
N PHE A 19 -9.06 -3.96 3.36
CA PHE A 19 -9.21 -2.52 3.56
C PHE A 19 -10.61 -2.15 4.07
N GLY A 20 -11.67 -2.68 3.43
CA GLY A 20 -13.05 -2.42 3.88
C GLY A 20 -13.35 -2.88 5.31
N LEU A 21 -12.79 -4.02 5.74
CA LEU A 21 -12.91 -4.50 7.11
C LEU A 21 -12.16 -3.61 8.10
N ILE A 22 -10.95 -3.20 7.76
CA ILE A 22 -10.11 -2.31 8.56
C ILE A 22 -10.75 -0.92 8.71
N ALA A 23 -11.36 -0.41 7.66
CA ALA A 23 -12.10 0.85 7.70
C ALA A 23 -13.19 0.85 8.80
N ILE A 24 -13.91 -0.27 8.95
CA ILE A 24 -14.93 -0.42 10.02
C ILE A 24 -14.27 -0.37 11.41
N GLU A 25 -13.13 -1.02 11.60
CA GLU A 25 -12.44 -1.01 12.89
C GLU A 25 -11.86 0.37 13.21
N LEU A 26 -11.33 1.07 12.20
CA LEU A 26 -10.86 2.45 12.34
C LEU A 26 -11.98 3.41 12.72
N ALA A 27 -13.16 3.28 12.10
CA ALA A 27 -14.30 4.15 12.43
C ALA A 27 -14.84 3.96 13.86
N LYS A 28 -14.63 2.77 14.45
CA LYS A 28 -14.94 2.55 15.89
C LYS A 28 -13.94 3.28 16.78
N LYS A 29 -12.67 3.30 16.37
CA LYS A 29 -11.56 3.88 17.15
C LYS A 29 -11.45 5.40 16.99
N TYR A 30 -11.78 5.91 15.81
CA TYR A 30 -11.64 7.30 15.43
C TYR A 30 -13.00 7.87 14.99
N PRO A 31 -13.74 8.53 15.89
CA PRO A 31 -15.03 9.14 15.55
C PRO A 31 -14.95 10.18 14.43
N GLU A 32 -13.80 10.84 14.29
CA GLU A 32 -13.48 11.84 13.27
C GLU A 32 -13.06 11.24 11.92
N LEU A 33 -13.08 9.92 11.74
CA LEU A 33 -12.70 9.29 10.48
C LEU A 33 -13.75 9.55 9.39
N MET A 34 -13.28 10.03 8.25
CA MET A 34 -14.04 10.16 7.00
C MET A 34 -13.38 9.36 5.89
N ILE A 35 -14.19 8.73 5.05
CA ILE A 35 -13.72 8.08 3.81
C ILE A 35 -14.26 8.86 2.62
N THR A 36 -13.41 9.13 1.66
CA THR A 36 -13.77 9.73 0.38
C THR A 36 -13.51 8.74 -0.75
N THR A 37 -14.40 8.69 -1.75
CA THR A 37 -14.28 7.77 -2.88
C THR A 37 -14.78 8.42 -4.17
N SER A 38 -14.39 7.85 -5.30
CA SER A 38 -14.77 8.31 -6.63
C SER A 38 -15.43 7.15 -7.38
N ASP A 39 -16.70 6.89 -7.08
CA ASP A 39 -17.57 5.87 -7.69
C ASP A 39 -17.00 4.43 -7.63
N VAL A 40 -16.19 4.12 -6.61
CA VAL A 40 -15.55 2.80 -6.46
C VAL A 40 -15.77 2.17 -5.09
N SER A 41 -16.77 2.60 -4.33
CA SER A 41 -17.00 2.10 -2.96
C SER A 41 -17.13 0.58 -2.89
N THR A 42 -17.84 -0.06 -3.83
CA THR A 42 -17.97 -1.51 -3.93
C THR A 42 -16.63 -2.17 -4.30
N SER A 43 -15.93 -1.63 -5.28
CA SER A 43 -14.60 -2.13 -5.67
C SER A 43 -13.55 -2.04 -4.55
N ALA A 44 -13.71 -1.07 -3.66
CA ALA A 44 -12.89 -0.88 -2.46
C ALA A 44 -13.28 -1.78 -1.28
N GLY A 45 -14.35 -2.59 -1.41
CA GLY A 45 -14.87 -3.42 -0.33
C GLY A 45 -15.58 -2.64 0.78
N LEU A 46 -16.02 -1.41 0.49
CA LEU A 46 -16.61 -0.47 1.45
C LEU A 46 -18.13 -0.60 1.65
N ASP A 47 -18.81 -1.57 1.02
CA ASP A 47 -20.28 -1.70 1.12
C ASP A 47 -20.76 -1.86 2.57
N ARG A 48 -20.05 -2.68 3.38
CA ARG A 48 -20.36 -2.86 4.79
C ARG A 48 -20.09 -1.58 5.60
N TYR A 49 -19.03 -0.85 5.26
CA TYR A 49 -18.72 0.44 5.88
C TYR A 49 -19.81 1.46 5.58
N LYS A 50 -20.15 1.63 4.31
CA LYS A 50 -21.20 2.55 3.83
C LYS A 50 -22.55 2.28 4.49
N LYS A 51 -22.92 0.99 4.63
CA LYS A 51 -24.16 0.60 5.33
C LYS A 51 -24.14 0.95 6.84
N LYS A 52 -22.98 0.81 7.49
CA LYS A 52 -22.84 1.02 8.94
C LYS A 52 -22.60 2.47 9.32
N TYR A 53 -21.92 3.22 8.47
CA TYR A 53 -21.53 4.61 8.71
C TYR A 53 -21.81 5.48 7.46
N PRO A 54 -23.11 5.63 7.07
CA PRO A 54 -23.48 6.35 5.85
C PRO A 54 -23.03 7.81 5.85
N ASP A 55 -22.99 8.46 7.01
CA ASP A 55 -22.58 9.86 7.18
C ASP A 55 -21.05 10.05 7.22
N LYS A 56 -20.27 8.96 7.14
CA LYS A 56 -18.80 8.99 7.20
C LYS A 56 -18.14 8.59 5.88
N ILE A 57 -18.90 8.59 4.79
CA ILE A 57 -18.40 8.33 3.45
C ILE A 57 -18.95 9.36 2.49
N ILE A 58 -18.06 9.97 1.71
CA ILE A 58 -18.41 10.93 0.67
C ILE A 58 -17.96 10.35 -0.67
N ASP A 59 -18.92 10.20 -1.59
CA ASP A 59 -18.65 9.81 -2.97
C ASP A 59 -18.77 11.05 -3.86
N VAL A 60 -17.67 11.41 -4.50
CA VAL A 60 -17.63 12.60 -5.38
C VAL A 60 -18.00 12.29 -6.83
N GLY A 61 -18.38 11.04 -7.12
CA GLY A 61 -18.56 10.56 -8.50
C GLY A 61 -17.20 10.37 -9.20
N ILE A 62 -17.22 10.18 -10.52
CA ILE A 62 -15.99 9.99 -11.33
C ILE A 62 -15.28 11.34 -11.51
N ALA A 63 -14.68 11.83 -10.41
CA ALA A 63 -14.05 13.16 -10.33
C ALA A 63 -12.84 13.13 -9.39
N GLU A 64 -11.80 12.36 -9.72
CA GLU A 64 -10.70 12.03 -8.81
C GLU A 64 -9.85 13.26 -8.43
N GLN A 65 -9.73 14.25 -9.31
CA GLN A 65 -9.05 15.51 -8.95
C GLN A 65 -9.83 16.26 -7.86
N ASN A 66 -11.17 16.28 -7.95
CA ASN A 66 -12.04 16.83 -6.92
C ASN A 66 -11.98 15.99 -5.63
N LEU A 67 -11.84 14.66 -5.76
CA LEU A 67 -11.66 13.74 -4.62
C LEU A 67 -10.50 14.18 -3.71
N ILE A 68 -9.35 14.53 -4.29
CA ILE A 68 -8.19 15.01 -3.53
C ILE A 68 -8.47 16.36 -2.86
N GLY A 69 -9.13 17.29 -3.58
CA GLY A 69 -9.52 18.58 -3.01
C GLY A 69 -10.45 18.46 -1.82
N VAL A 70 -11.53 17.65 -1.96
CA VAL A 70 -12.48 17.36 -0.87
C VAL A 70 -11.78 16.71 0.29
N SER A 71 -10.89 15.73 0.04
CA SER A 71 -10.13 15.03 1.09
C SER A 71 -9.22 15.99 1.86
N ALA A 72 -8.54 16.89 1.17
CA ALA A 72 -7.69 17.91 1.80
C ALA A 72 -8.52 18.91 2.61
N GLY A 73 -9.67 19.37 2.09
CA GLY A 73 -10.58 20.25 2.82
C GLY A 73 -11.10 19.61 4.11
N LEU A 74 -11.46 18.33 4.10
CA LEU A 74 -11.83 17.60 5.32
C LEU A 74 -10.66 17.49 6.31
N SER A 75 -9.44 17.26 5.80
CA SER A 75 -8.24 17.23 6.65
C SER A 75 -7.99 18.57 7.32
N SER A 76 -8.14 19.68 6.62
CA SER A 76 -7.96 21.04 7.20
C SER A 76 -8.98 21.37 8.29
N GLU A 77 -10.15 20.72 8.27
CA GLU A 77 -11.18 20.82 9.32
C GLU A 77 -10.98 19.83 10.48
N GLY A 78 -9.84 19.13 10.50
CA GLY A 78 -9.45 18.22 11.60
C GLY A 78 -9.95 16.79 11.49
N PHE A 79 -10.55 16.41 10.36
CA PHE A 79 -10.93 15.01 10.14
C PHE A 79 -9.71 14.15 9.79
N LYS A 80 -9.74 12.88 10.21
CA LYS A 80 -8.86 11.84 9.68
C LYS A 80 -9.44 11.32 8.37
N VAL A 81 -8.72 11.44 7.27
CA VAL A 81 -9.28 11.15 5.95
C VAL A 81 -8.57 9.99 5.28
N ILE A 82 -9.34 9.03 4.78
CA ILE A 82 -8.90 8.00 3.84
C ILE A 82 -9.57 8.27 2.50
N SER A 83 -8.78 8.51 1.46
CA SER A 83 -9.24 8.68 0.08
C SER A 83 -8.94 7.42 -0.73
N THR A 84 -9.89 6.94 -1.53
CA THR A 84 -9.71 5.73 -2.31
C THR A 84 -10.33 5.80 -3.70
N THR A 85 -9.54 5.37 -4.68
CA THR A 85 -9.95 5.05 -6.05
C THR A 85 -8.91 4.08 -6.65
N PHE A 86 -9.05 3.70 -7.93
CA PHE A 86 -8.04 2.88 -8.59
C PHE A 86 -6.68 3.61 -8.67
N ALA A 87 -5.61 2.85 -8.50
CA ALA A 87 -4.25 3.39 -8.34
C ALA A 87 -3.82 4.41 -9.42
N PRO A 88 -4.03 4.19 -10.74
CA PRO A 88 -3.65 5.19 -11.73
C PRO A 88 -4.47 6.48 -11.61
N PHE A 89 -5.72 6.38 -11.18
CA PHE A 89 -6.61 7.53 -11.02
C PHE A 89 -6.35 8.25 -9.69
N GLN A 90 -5.96 7.51 -8.65
CA GLN A 90 -5.52 8.09 -7.37
C GLN A 90 -4.19 8.85 -7.49
N THR A 91 -3.33 8.51 -8.45
CA THR A 91 -1.96 9.01 -8.54
C THR A 91 -1.73 9.90 -9.76
N LEU A 92 -1.60 9.32 -10.95
CA LEU A 92 -1.26 10.07 -12.17
C LEU A 92 -2.28 11.13 -12.51
N ARG A 93 -3.58 10.78 -12.47
CA ARG A 93 -4.68 11.72 -12.76
C ARG A 93 -4.74 12.89 -11.77
N CYS A 94 -4.33 12.66 -10.52
CA CYS A 94 -4.39 13.62 -9.41
C CYS A 94 -3.03 14.17 -8.99
N CYS A 95 -1.97 13.93 -9.77
CA CYS A 95 -0.59 14.24 -9.39
C CYS A 95 -0.41 15.71 -8.96
N GLU A 96 -1.00 16.64 -9.69
CA GLU A 96 -0.93 18.06 -9.37
C GLU A 96 -1.69 18.38 -8.07
N GLN A 97 -2.91 17.87 -7.88
CA GLN A 97 -3.70 18.09 -6.66
C GLN A 97 -3.00 17.50 -5.44
N ILE A 98 -2.38 16.31 -5.54
CA ILE A 98 -1.57 15.72 -4.48
C ILE A 98 -0.36 16.58 -4.17
N LYS A 99 0.35 17.05 -5.20
CA LYS A 99 1.52 17.93 -5.05
C LYS A 99 1.16 19.20 -4.26
N VAL A 100 0.06 19.86 -4.64
CA VAL A 100 -0.34 21.14 -4.03
C VAL A 100 -0.93 20.90 -2.63
N ASN A 101 -1.99 20.10 -2.53
CA ASN A 101 -2.74 20.00 -1.27
C ASN A 101 -2.00 19.17 -0.21
N LEU A 102 -1.39 18.05 -0.60
CA LEU A 102 -0.76 17.14 0.36
C LEU A 102 0.74 17.39 0.49
N GLY A 103 1.42 17.64 -0.63
CA GLY A 103 2.86 17.87 -0.62
C GLY A 103 3.27 19.25 -0.12
N TYR A 104 2.63 20.32 -0.60
CA TYR A 104 2.95 21.70 -0.29
C TYR A 104 2.17 22.24 0.92
N MET A 105 0.82 22.15 0.90
CA MET A 105 -0.04 22.58 2.00
C MET A 105 0.07 21.67 3.22
N ASN A 106 0.62 20.45 3.02
CA ASN A 106 0.85 19.45 4.06
C ASN A 106 -0.43 18.96 4.77
N GLU A 107 -1.56 18.95 4.04
CA GLU A 107 -2.76 18.29 4.51
C GLU A 107 -2.56 16.78 4.58
N LYS A 108 -3.19 16.13 5.58
CA LYS A 108 -2.92 14.72 5.90
C LYS A 108 -4.04 13.81 5.41
N VAL A 109 -3.77 13.07 4.36
CA VAL A 109 -4.71 12.12 3.78
C VAL A 109 -4.02 10.77 3.58
N VAL A 110 -4.68 9.68 3.95
CA VAL A 110 -4.26 8.33 3.57
C VAL A 110 -4.89 8.02 2.20
N LEU A 111 -4.06 7.91 1.19
CA LEU A 111 -4.45 7.59 -0.18
C LEU A 111 -4.37 6.08 -0.37
N VAL A 112 -5.49 5.41 -0.59
CA VAL A 112 -5.53 3.97 -0.86
C VAL A 112 -5.78 3.74 -2.35
N GLY A 113 -4.71 3.41 -3.07
CA GLY A 113 -4.76 3.10 -4.49
C GLY A 113 -5.13 1.64 -4.74
N LEU A 114 -6.31 1.40 -5.31
CA LEU A 114 -6.81 0.04 -5.56
C LEU A 114 -6.21 -0.55 -6.81
N ALA A 115 -5.93 -1.85 -6.77
CA ALA A 115 -5.51 -2.65 -7.93
C ALA A 115 -4.32 -2.03 -8.69
N SER A 116 -3.28 -1.63 -7.93
CA SER A 116 -2.02 -1.16 -8.50
C SER A 116 -1.27 -2.28 -9.23
N GLY A 117 -0.27 -1.92 -10.02
CA GLY A 117 0.48 -2.86 -10.83
C GLY A 117 -0.32 -3.34 -12.04
N LEU A 118 -0.23 -4.64 -12.33
CA LEU A 118 -0.79 -5.26 -13.53
C LEU A 118 -2.06 -6.06 -13.30
N VAL A 119 -2.61 -6.06 -12.07
CA VAL A 119 -3.77 -6.89 -11.71
C VAL A 119 -5.02 -6.64 -12.55
N LEU A 120 -5.20 -5.44 -13.08
CA LEU A 120 -6.27 -5.08 -14.01
C LEU A 120 -5.83 -5.11 -15.48
N GLY A 121 -4.83 -5.93 -15.84
CA GLY A 121 -4.34 -6.06 -17.21
C GLY A 121 -5.40 -6.36 -18.26
N SER A 122 -6.49 -7.06 -17.87
CA SER A 122 -7.65 -7.32 -18.75
C SER A 122 -8.38 -6.02 -19.19
N LEU A 123 -8.28 -4.94 -18.43
CA LEU A 123 -8.83 -3.62 -18.75
C LEU A 123 -7.86 -2.74 -19.54
N GLY A 124 -6.66 -3.24 -19.79
CA GLY A 124 -5.62 -2.58 -20.56
C GLY A 124 -4.84 -1.51 -19.78
N TYR A 125 -3.96 -0.82 -20.48
CA TYR A 125 -2.98 0.11 -19.95
C TYR A 125 -3.57 1.24 -19.09
N THR A 126 -4.77 1.68 -19.40
CA THR A 126 -5.44 2.76 -18.64
C THR A 126 -5.73 2.42 -17.19
N HIS A 127 -5.80 1.11 -16.85
CA HIS A 127 -6.06 0.63 -15.49
C HIS A 127 -4.82 -0.02 -14.85
N CYS A 128 -3.79 -0.34 -15.61
CA CYS A 128 -2.51 -0.75 -15.07
C CYS A 128 -1.82 0.46 -14.41
N SER A 129 -1.16 0.23 -13.28
CA SER A 129 -0.47 1.29 -12.54
C SER A 129 0.95 0.84 -12.22
N ILE A 130 1.84 1.04 -13.18
CA ILE A 130 3.27 0.72 -13.06
C ILE A 130 4.15 1.98 -13.08
N GLU A 131 3.55 3.16 -12.91
CA GLU A 131 4.19 4.49 -12.86
C GLU A 131 3.86 5.26 -11.56
N ASP A 132 2.94 4.76 -10.75
CA ASP A 132 2.40 5.42 -9.56
C ASP A 132 3.49 5.80 -8.54
N VAL A 133 4.40 4.88 -8.26
CA VAL A 133 5.55 5.14 -7.37
C VAL A 133 6.45 6.21 -7.98
N GLY A 134 6.82 6.08 -9.25
CA GLY A 134 7.66 7.03 -9.96
C GLY A 134 7.11 8.45 -9.93
N ALA A 135 5.81 8.59 -10.13
CA ALA A 135 5.12 9.88 -10.08
C ALA A 135 5.12 10.50 -8.67
N LEU A 136 4.76 9.73 -7.65
CA LEU A 136 4.60 10.26 -6.29
C LEU A 136 5.90 10.38 -5.50
N ARG A 137 6.94 9.60 -5.82
CA ARG A 137 8.20 9.63 -5.03
C ARG A 137 8.93 10.96 -5.09
N SER A 138 8.72 11.76 -6.14
CA SER A 138 9.32 13.09 -6.30
C SER A 138 8.61 14.17 -5.47
N ILE A 139 7.37 13.93 -5.01
CA ILE A 139 6.59 14.91 -4.25
C ILE A 139 7.03 14.85 -2.77
N PRO A 140 7.45 15.97 -2.14
CA PRO A 140 7.81 15.99 -0.72
C PRO A 140 6.59 15.65 0.16
N ASN A 141 6.86 15.28 1.43
CA ASN A 141 5.84 15.03 2.46
C ASN A 141 4.82 13.90 2.12
N ILE A 142 5.14 13.06 1.14
CA ILE A 142 4.36 11.87 0.82
C ILE A 142 5.15 10.62 1.19
N THR A 143 4.56 9.78 2.02
CA THR A 143 5.06 8.43 2.32
C THR A 143 4.44 7.44 1.32
N ILE A 144 5.20 6.45 0.86
CA ILE A 144 4.73 5.44 -0.09
C ILE A 144 4.95 4.05 0.50
N ILE A 145 3.86 3.28 0.61
CA ILE A 145 3.86 1.91 1.15
C ILE A 145 3.24 0.97 0.13
N SER A 146 3.91 -0.16 -0.11
CA SER A 146 3.40 -1.26 -0.94
C SER A 146 3.37 -2.55 -0.10
N PRO A 147 2.26 -2.87 0.55
CA PRO A 147 2.14 -4.05 1.39
C PRO A 147 2.33 -5.36 0.61
N ALA A 148 2.99 -6.35 1.22
CA ALA A 148 3.24 -7.64 0.60
C ALA A 148 2.02 -8.57 0.61
N ASP A 149 1.16 -8.44 1.62
CA ASP A 149 -0.04 -9.27 1.78
C ASP A 149 -1.18 -8.54 2.51
N SER A 150 -2.26 -9.25 2.77
CA SER A 150 -3.44 -8.70 3.43
C SER A 150 -3.22 -8.35 4.90
N LEU A 151 -2.35 -9.08 5.63
CA LEU A 151 -1.98 -8.73 7.00
C LEU A 151 -1.20 -7.41 7.03
N GLU A 152 -0.21 -7.28 6.15
CA GLU A 152 0.57 -6.05 6.05
C GLU A 152 -0.28 -4.87 5.59
N THR A 153 -1.27 -5.10 4.70
CA THR A 153 -2.27 -4.09 4.32
C THR A 153 -3.01 -3.57 5.54
N ALA A 154 -3.50 -4.45 6.41
CA ALA A 154 -4.19 -4.06 7.63
C ALA A 154 -3.30 -3.20 8.54
N LYS A 155 -2.07 -3.63 8.78
CA LYS A 155 -1.10 -2.92 9.61
C LYS A 155 -0.71 -1.56 9.01
N ALA A 156 -0.44 -1.51 7.71
CA ALA A 156 -0.09 -0.28 7.00
C ALA A 156 -1.20 0.77 7.10
N ILE A 157 -2.46 0.39 6.94
CA ILE A 157 -3.59 1.31 7.04
C ILE A 157 -3.73 1.83 8.49
N PHE A 158 -3.63 0.95 9.49
CA PHE A 158 -3.70 1.36 10.91
C PHE A 158 -2.59 2.32 11.30
N GLU A 159 -1.37 2.07 10.86
CA GLU A 159 -0.22 2.92 11.17
C GLU A 159 -0.32 4.27 10.43
N SER A 160 -0.80 4.25 9.19
CA SER A 160 -0.89 5.43 8.35
C SER A 160 -1.85 6.50 8.86
N ILE A 161 -2.91 6.12 9.58
CA ILE A 161 -3.94 7.06 10.05
C ILE A 161 -3.39 8.10 11.05
N ASN A 162 -2.28 7.78 11.71
CA ASN A 162 -1.59 8.68 12.64
C ASN A 162 -0.24 9.18 12.11
N SER A 163 0.07 8.93 10.85
CA SER A 163 1.30 9.41 10.22
C SER A 163 1.38 10.94 10.22
N LYS A 164 2.60 11.46 10.32
CA LYS A 164 2.85 12.91 10.22
C LYS A 164 2.66 13.45 8.80
N ASN A 165 2.90 12.59 7.81
CA ASN A 165 2.77 12.92 6.39
C ASN A 165 1.56 12.21 5.79
N SER A 166 1.09 12.68 4.65
CA SER A 166 0.19 11.89 3.82
C SER A 166 0.84 10.58 3.40
N VAL A 167 0.05 9.51 3.31
CA VAL A 167 0.55 8.18 2.98
C VAL A 167 -0.19 7.64 1.77
N TYR A 168 0.53 7.25 0.74
CA TYR A 168 -0.01 6.46 -0.36
C TYR A 168 0.23 4.98 -0.08
N ILE A 169 -0.86 4.20 0.00
CA ILE A 169 -0.84 2.75 0.17
C ILE A 169 -1.24 2.11 -1.14
N ARG A 170 -0.35 1.32 -1.67
CA ARG A 170 -0.44 0.68 -2.98
C ARG A 170 -0.98 -0.73 -2.81
N LEU A 171 -2.27 -0.95 -3.05
CA LEU A 171 -2.86 -2.29 -2.97
C LEU A 171 -2.66 -3.03 -4.29
N THR A 172 -1.73 -3.97 -4.28
CA THR A 172 -1.39 -4.83 -5.41
C THR A 172 -2.04 -6.21 -5.26
N GLY A 173 -2.01 -6.99 -6.33
CA GLY A 173 -2.48 -8.37 -6.32
C GLY A 173 -4.01 -8.52 -6.41
N GLY A 174 -4.41 -9.75 -6.65
CA GLY A 174 -5.80 -10.16 -6.78
C GLY A 174 -6.38 -10.75 -5.49
N SER A 175 -7.43 -11.56 -5.64
CA SER A 175 -8.03 -12.37 -4.59
C SER A 175 -8.14 -13.81 -5.08
N PRO A 176 -7.69 -14.82 -4.30
CA PRO A 176 -7.02 -14.69 -3.00
C PRO A 176 -5.63 -14.07 -3.11
N ASN A 177 -5.14 -13.53 -1.98
CA ASN A 177 -3.82 -12.93 -1.89
C ASN A 177 -2.86 -13.88 -1.16
N PRO A 178 -1.64 -14.13 -1.64
CA PRO A 178 -0.68 -14.99 -0.96
C PRO A 178 -0.39 -14.54 0.47
N ILE A 179 -0.20 -15.49 1.38
CA ILE A 179 0.23 -15.21 2.76
C ILE A 179 1.77 -15.11 2.75
N VAL A 180 2.30 -13.95 3.11
CA VAL A 180 3.72 -13.72 3.34
C VAL A 180 4.05 -13.85 4.83
N TYR A 181 3.16 -13.34 5.68
CA TYR A 181 3.27 -13.40 7.12
C TYR A 181 2.17 -14.30 7.69
N ASP A 182 2.56 -15.42 8.26
CA ASP A 182 1.67 -16.41 8.90
C ASP A 182 1.45 -16.14 10.40
N GLU A 183 2.23 -15.22 10.98
CA GLU A 183 2.14 -14.78 12.37
C GLU A 183 2.03 -13.26 12.46
N ASP A 184 1.59 -12.75 13.61
CA ASP A 184 1.61 -11.34 13.90
C ASP A 184 3.04 -10.82 14.08
N TYR A 185 3.30 -9.60 13.62
CA TYR A 185 4.63 -8.98 13.70
C TYR A 185 4.52 -7.47 13.92
N GLN A 186 5.61 -6.86 14.36
CA GLN A 186 5.70 -5.42 14.49
C GLN A 186 5.93 -4.78 13.12
N PHE A 187 4.97 -3.95 12.68
CA PHE A 187 5.07 -3.12 11.49
C PHE A 187 5.49 -1.70 11.88
N GLU A 188 6.46 -1.14 11.17
CA GLU A 188 6.93 0.24 11.38
C GLU A 188 7.19 0.89 10.03
N ILE A 189 6.55 2.02 9.75
CA ILE A 189 6.78 2.77 8.50
C ILE A 189 8.25 3.15 8.38
N GLY A 190 8.88 2.82 7.25
CA GLY A 190 10.30 3.12 6.98
C GLY A 190 11.29 2.05 7.44
N LYS A 191 10.83 0.91 7.99
CA LYS A 191 11.67 -0.22 8.40
C LYS A 191 11.41 -1.45 7.56
N ALA A 192 12.43 -1.91 6.85
CA ALA A 192 12.35 -3.14 6.07
C ALA A 192 12.43 -4.39 6.96
N ILE A 193 11.90 -5.51 6.46
CA ILE A 193 11.82 -6.77 7.22
C ILE A 193 12.56 -7.88 6.46
N THR A 194 13.47 -8.57 7.14
CA THR A 194 14.07 -9.80 6.61
C THR A 194 13.08 -10.95 6.79
N ILE A 195 12.51 -11.43 5.67
CA ILE A 195 11.56 -12.55 5.67
C ILE A 195 12.29 -13.89 5.76
N LYS A 196 13.37 -14.04 5.00
CA LYS A 196 14.21 -15.25 5.00
C LYS A 196 15.68 -14.86 4.99
N LYS A 197 16.46 -15.40 5.92
CA LYS A 197 17.93 -15.22 5.93
C LYS A 197 18.57 -15.99 4.78
N GLY A 198 19.68 -15.48 4.27
CA GLY A 198 20.41 -16.06 3.17
C GLY A 198 21.87 -15.63 3.13
N GLU A 199 22.56 -15.98 2.04
CA GLU A 199 23.97 -15.71 1.82
C GLU A 199 24.25 -15.29 0.37
N ARG A 200 25.33 -14.55 0.15
CA ARG A 200 25.85 -14.06 -1.13
C ARG A 200 24.95 -13.14 -1.91
N ILE A 201 23.64 -13.38 -1.94
CA ILE A 201 22.66 -12.61 -2.71
C ILE A 201 21.56 -12.12 -1.77
N ALA A 202 21.16 -10.84 -1.88
CA ALA A 202 19.97 -10.31 -1.25
C ALA A 202 18.94 -9.93 -2.32
N ILE A 203 17.69 -10.37 -2.14
CA ILE A 203 16.56 -9.93 -2.96
C ILE A 203 15.73 -8.97 -2.11
N VAL A 204 15.67 -7.71 -2.54
CA VAL A 204 14.87 -6.66 -1.93
C VAL A 204 13.59 -6.51 -2.75
N ALA A 205 12.49 -6.97 -2.20
CA ALA A 205 11.21 -6.98 -2.88
C ALA A 205 10.20 -6.06 -2.20
N THR A 206 9.16 -5.63 -2.93
CA THR A 206 8.08 -4.81 -2.39
C THR A 206 6.71 -5.23 -2.96
N GLY A 207 5.66 -5.10 -2.16
CA GLY A 207 4.31 -5.47 -2.57
C GLY A 207 4.16 -6.95 -2.95
N ALA A 208 3.39 -7.23 -3.99
CA ALA A 208 3.15 -8.60 -4.47
C ALA A 208 4.44 -9.34 -4.86
N SER A 209 5.50 -8.61 -5.24
CA SER A 209 6.78 -9.21 -5.63
C SER A 209 7.51 -9.92 -4.49
N VAL A 210 7.11 -9.69 -3.23
CA VAL A 210 7.66 -10.41 -2.07
C VAL A 210 7.30 -11.89 -2.13
N SER A 211 6.03 -12.22 -2.40
CA SER A 211 5.59 -13.62 -2.55
C SER A 211 6.27 -14.31 -3.74
N GLU A 212 6.42 -13.59 -4.85
CA GLU A 212 7.13 -14.10 -6.04
C GLU A 212 8.62 -14.34 -5.75
N SER A 213 9.26 -13.46 -4.97
CA SER A 213 10.64 -13.64 -4.53
C SER A 213 10.80 -14.86 -3.60
N LEU A 214 9.81 -15.13 -2.75
CA LEU A 214 9.79 -16.34 -1.92
C LEU A 214 9.62 -17.61 -2.78
N ASN A 215 8.81 -17.56 -3.83
CA ASN A 215 8.65 -18.67 -4.77
C ASN A 215 9.93 -18.89 -5.60
N ALA A 216 10.54 -17.82 -6.10
CA ALA A 216 11.84 -17.89 -6.80
C ALA A 216 12.92 -18.50 -5.91
N ARG A 217 12.97 -18.12 -4.63
CA ARG A 217 13.91 -18.71 -3.67
C ARG A 217 13.75 -20.21 -3.56
N LYS A 218 12.52 -20.76 -3.48
CA LYS A 218 12.30 -22.22 -3.41
C LYS A 218 12.88 -22.97 -4.61
N ILE A 219 12.87 -22.32 -5.79
CA ILE A 219 13.47 -22.88 -7.02
C ILE A 219 15.00 -22.83 -6.92
N LEU A 220 15.55 -21.69 -6.50
CA LEU A 220 17.00 -21.48 -6.35
C LEU A 220 17.63 -22.40 -5.29
N GLU A 221 16.89 -22.75 -4.24
CA GLU A 221 17.35 -23.69 -3.22
C GLU A 221 17.64 -25.10 -3.79
N GLN A 222 16.97 -25.51 -4.86
CA GLN A 222 17.28 -26.77 -5.57
C GLN A 222 18.64 -26.72 -6.24
N GLU A 223 19.08 -25.53 -6.63
CA GLU A 223 20.41 -25.25 -7.19
C GLU A 223 21.45 -24.87 -6.12
N LYS A 224 21.14 -25.05 -4.84
CA LYS A 224 21.96 -24.68 -3.67
C LYS A 224 22.29 -23.18 -3.60
N ILE A 225 21.40 -22.34 -4.08
CA ILE A 225 21.47 -20.88 -3.99
C ILE A 225 20.44 -20.41 -2.98
N PHE A 226 20.87 -19.72 -1.92
CA PHE A 226 20.05 -19.34 -0.77
C PHE A 226 20.01 -17.79 -0.63
N PRO A 227 19.29 -17.06 -1.46
CA PRO A 227 19.22 -15.61 -1.34
C PRO A 227 18.49 -15.19 -0.06
N GLU A 228 18.94 -14.10 0.56
CA GLU A 228 18.19 -13.43 1.61
C GLU A 228 16.99 -12.69 1.00
N ILE A 229 15.80 -12.83 1.58
CA ILE A 229 14.60 -12.13 1.10
C ILE A 229 14.22 -11.02 2.07
N ILE A 230 14.19 -9.80 1.57
CA ILE A 230 13.85 -8.60 2.31
C ILE A 230 12.57 -8.01 1.74
N ASN A 231 11.60 -7.76 2.62
CA ASN A 231 10.44 -6.95 2.28
C ASN A 231 10.71 -5.46 2.58
N MET A 232 10.81 -4.66 1.54
CA MET A 232 10.90 -3.20 1.60
C MET A 232 9.51 -2.58 1.42
N HIS A 233 8.59 -2.86 2.35
CA HIS A 233 7.20 -2.41 2.25
C HIS A 233 7.06 -0.89 2.16
N THR A 234 7.96 -0.12 2.78
CA THR A 234 8.00 1.34 2.65
C THR A 234 9.02 1.74 1.61
N ILE A 235 8.53 2.24 0.47
CA ILE A 235 9.37 2.70 -0.64
C ILE A 235 9.90 4.12 -0.37
N LYS A 236 9.09 4.95 0.31
CA LYS A 236 9.46 6.30 0.71
C LYS A 236 8.87 6.63 2.09
N PRO A 237 9.72 6.96 3.09
CA PRO A 237 11.18 6.89 3.05
C PRO A 237 11.69 5.45 2.98
N VAL A 238 12.75 5.21 2.21
CA VAL A 238 13.40 3.91 2.15
C VAL A 238 14.21 3.65 3.42
N ASP A 239 14.32 2.39 3.86
CA ASP A 239 15.18 2.00 4.99
C ASP A 239 16.66 2.03 4.58
N LYS A 240 17.29 3.19 4.78
CA LYS A 240 18.70 3.43 4.45
C LYS A 240 19.66 2.54 5.25
N GLU A 241 19.31 2.23 6.51
CA GLU A 241 20.16 1.39 7.36
C GLU A 241 20.13 -0.06 6.88
N MET A 242 18.97 -0.57 6.49
CA MET A 242 18.86 -1.89 5.86
C MET A 242 19.73 -1.96 4.60
N ILE A 243 19.58 -1.00 3.67
CA ILE A 243 20.37 -0.96 2.43
C ILE A 243 21.87 -0.93 2.73
N LYS A 244 22.30 -0.09 3.66
CA LYS A 244 23.70 0.01 4.10
C LYS A 244 24.24 -1.30 4.68
N ASN A 245 23.41 -2.01 5.45
CA ASN A 245 23.79 -3.31 6.01
C ASN A 245 23.90 -4.38 4.92
N LEU A 246 22.94 -4.42 3.99
CA LEU A 246 22.96 -5.34 2.85
C LEU A 246 24.18 -5.13 1.97
N SER A 247 24.54 -3.86 1.66
CA SER A 247 25.70 -3.54 0.81
C SER A 247 27.05 -3.98 1.41
N LYS A 248 27.12 -4.17 2.73
CA LYS A 248 28.32 -4.69 3.40
C LYS A 248 28.35 -6.22 3.49
N LYS A 249 27.18 -6.85 3.44
CA LYS A 249 27.03 -8.29 3.70
C LYS A 249 26.96 -9.11 2.43
N PHE A 250 26.37 -8.57 1.34
CA PHE A 250 26.06 -9.33 0.13
C PHE A 250 26.88 -8.87 -1.06
N GLU A 251 27.29 -9.84 -1.88
CA GLU A 251 28.00 -9.59 -3.14
C GLU A 251 27.09 -8.97 -4.20
N ASN A 252 25.81 -9.41 -4.20
CA ASN A 252 24.80 -8.96 -5.15
C ASN A 252 23.51 -8.59 -4.42
N ILE A 253 22.90 -7.48 -4.84
CA ILE A 253 21.59 -7.05 -4.39
C ILE A 253 20.71 -6.91 -5.62
N VAL A 254 19.55 -7.56 -5.59
CA VAL A 254 18.55 -7.53 -6.67
C VAL A 254 17.29 -6.88 -6.13
N SER A 255 16.79 -5.83 -6.78
CA SER A 255 15.48 -5.26 -6.50
C SER A 255 14.39 -5.91 -7.34
N VAL A 256 13.22 -6.20 -6.73
CA VAL A 256 12.08 -6.81 -7.42
C VAL A 256 10.81 -6.05 -7.05
N GLU A 257 10.14 -5.49 -8.03
CA GLU A 257 8.91 -4.73 -7.84
C GLU A 257 7.98 -4.83 -9.06
N GLU A 258 6.69 -4.63 -8.82
CA GLU A 258 5.69 -4.55 -9.89
C GLU A 258 5.55 -3.10 -10.36
N HIS A 259 6.56 -2.62 -11.06
CA HIS A 259 6.69 -1.26 -11.60
C HIS A 259 7.54 -1.28 -12.86
N ASN A 260 7.51 -0.24 -13.70
CA ASN A 260 8.50 -0.13 -14.77
C ASN A 260 9.85 0.32 -14.18
N ILE A 261 10.93 0.10 -14.93
CA ILE A 261 12.30 0.43 -14.48
C ILE A 261 12.56 1.94 -14.37
N ILE A 262 11.69 2.77 -14.97
CA ILE A 262 11.81 4.22 -14.92
C ILE A 262 11.02 4.72 -13.70
N GLY A 263 11.72 5.15 -12.67
CA GLY A 263 11.13 5.69 -11.46
C GLY A 263 10.75 4.66 -10.39
N GLY A 264 10.96 3.37 -10.65
CA GLY A 264 10.83 2.31 -9.68
C GLY A 264 11.96 2.30 -8.66
#